data_ce7f73bf7caf455944d9cc6c55d8d15d
#
_entry.id   ce7f73bf7caf455944d9cc6c55d8d15d
#
_cell.length_a   1.000
_cell.length_b   1.000
_cell.length_c   1.000
_cell.angle_alpha   90.00
_cell.angle_beta   90.00
_cell.angle_gamma   90.00
#
_symmetry.space_group_name_H-M   'P 1'
#
loop_
_entity.id
_entity.type
_entity.pdbx_description
1 polymer ?
#
loop_
_entity_poly.entity_id
_entity_poly.type
_entity_poly.pdbx_seq_one_letter_code
_entity_poly.pdbx_strand_id
1 'polypeptide(L)'
;KDKPDTEAQFKEVNEAYDVLKDAEKKAAYDRFGHAAFEGGHGGPQGFNRGSGGGDFSSAFSDVFEDLFGDFMGGGRGGQQRAARGSDLRYNLKISLEEAFSGKQKAISVQSSVACETCRGTGAEGGAEPSNCPTCSGMGKVRAQQGFFTVERTCPTCSGRGQIINNPCKSCAGAGRKQKERSLSVNIPAGVETGTRIRLAGEGDAGMRGGPAGDLYIFIEVRDHPIFE
;
A
#
# COMPACT_ATOMS: atom_id res chain seq x y z
N LYS A 1 -8.74 -36.08 -6.79
CA LYS A 1 -10.16 -36.55 -6.57
C LYS A 1 -10.71 -35.75 -5.42
N ASP A 2 -11.19 -34.57 -5.75
CA ASP A 2 -11.75 -33.59 -4.83
C ASP A 2 -13.08 -34.11 -4.35
N LYS A 3 -13.18 -34.36 -3.05
CA LYS A 3 -14.44 -34.68 -2.42
C LYS A 3 -15.10 -33.33 -2.05
N PRO A 4 -16.26 -32.99 -2.58
CA PRO A 4 -16.96 -31.73 -2.27
C PRO A 4 -17.25 -31.56 -0.78
N ASP A 5 -17.31 -32.67 -0.05
CA ASP A 5 -17.52 -32.71 1.40
C ASP A 5 -16.32 -32.17 2.20
N THR A 6 -15.10 -32.35 1.69
CA THR A 6 -13.87 -31.87 2.36
C THR A 6 -13.70 -30.35 2.24
N GLU A 7 -14.18 -29.77 1.16
CA GLU A 7 -14.14 -28.32 0.96
C GLU A 7 -15.14 -27.60 1.87
N ALA A 8 -16.35 -28.18 2.03
CA ALA A 8 -17.36 -27.66 2.93
C ALA A 8 -16.88 -27.72 4.40
N GLN A 9 -16.30 -28.86 4.82
CA GLN A 9 -15.73 -29.00 6.15
C GLN A 9 -14.55 -28.05 6.40
N PHE A 10 -13.70 -27.81 5.40
CA PHE A 10 -12.61 -26.85 5.52
C PHE A 10 -13.10 -25.42 5.69
N LYS A 11 -14.15 -25.02 4.97
CA LYS A 11 -14.78 -23.71 5.13
C LYS A 11 -15.36 -23.53 6.53
N GLU A 12 -16.08 -24.51 7.02
CA GLU A 12 -16.69 -24.51 8.36
C GLU A 12 -15.64 -24.41 9.47
N VAL A 13 -14.54 -25.16 9.37
CA VAL A 13 -13.44 -25.10 10.34
C VAL A 13 -12.72 -23.75 10.31
N ASN A 14 -12.49 -23.17 9.13
CA ASN A 14 -11.90 -21.85 9.03
C ASN A 14 -12.78 -20.75 9.60
N GLU A 15 -14.10 -20.82 9.35
CA GLU A 15 -15.07 -19.88 9.90
C GLU A 15 -15.12 -19.96 11.43
N ALA A 16 -15.16 -21.16 11.98
CA ALA A 16 -15.10 -21.36 13.43
C ALA A 16 -13.77 -20.84 14.02
N TYR A 17 -12.66 -21.08 13.34
CA TYR A 17 -11.34 -20.58 13.77
C TYR A 17 -11.27 -19.04 13.77
N ASP A 18 -11.81 -18.40 12.74
CA ASP A 18 -11.81 -16.93 12.64
C ASP A 18 -12.62 -16.24 13.72
N VAL A 19 -13.71 -16.89 14.15
CA VAL A 19 -14.51 -16.42 15.30
C VAL A 19 -13.78 -16.64 16.62
N LEU A 20 -13.16 -17.79 16.82
CA LEU A 20 -12.53 -18.17 18.09
C LEU A 20 -11.16 -17.50 18.31
N LYS A 21 -10.46 -17.14 17.23
CA LYS A 21 -9.14 -16.48 17.27
C LYS A 21 -9.21 -15.09 17.86
N ASP A 22 -10.32 -14.39 17.69
CA ASP A 22 -10.51 -13.00 18.10
C ASP A 22 -11.42 -12.94 19.34
N ALA A 23 -10.93 -12.38 20.42
CA ALA A 23 -11.66 -12.28 21.67
C ALA A 23 -12.96 -11.47 21.57
N GLU A 24 -13.02 -10.47 20.68
CA GLU A 24 -14.20 -9.63 20.46
C GLU A 24 -15.26 -10.37 19.64
N LYS A 25 -14.84 -11.08 18.60
CA LYS A 25 -15.72 -11.92 17.78
C LYS A 25 -16.30 -13.08 18.62
N LYS A 26 -15.44 -13.67 19.46
CA LYS A 26 -15.88 -14.70 20.40
C LYS A 26 -16.92 -14.16 21.38
N ALA A 27 -16.70 -12.97 21.97
CA ALA A 27 -17.66 -12.35 22.88
C ALA A 27 -18.99 -11.99 22.19
N ALA A 28 -18.93 -11.58 20.91
CA ALA A 28 -20.13 -11.36 20.09
C ALA A 28 -20.87 -12.68 19.79
N TYR A 29 -20.14 -13.73 19.49
CA TYR A 29 -20.71 -15.07 19.27
C TYR A 29 -21.35 -15.62 20.56
N ASP A 30 -20.68 -15.47 21.70
CA ASP A 30 -21.19 -15.92 23.01
C ASP A 30 -22.49 -15.20 23.42
N ARG A 31 -22.70 -13.96 22.93
CA ARG A 31 -23.91 -13.17 23.21
C ARG A 31 -25.06 -13.40 22.24
N PHE A 32 -24.76 -13.54 20.96
CA PHE A 32 -25.75 -13.51 19.88
C PHE A 32 -25.80 -14.80 19.05
N GLY A 33 -24.90 -15.76 19.31
CA GLY A 33 -24.80 -17.01 18.56
C GLY A 33 -24.51 -16.82 17.07
N HIS A 34 -24.94 -17.76 16.25
CA HIS A 34 -24.82 -17.68 14.78
C HIS A 34 -25.55 -16.48 14.17
N ALA A 35 -26.58 -15.97 14.81
CA ALA A 35 -27.34 -14.81 14.34
C ALA A 35 -26.50 -13.53 14.22
N ALA A 36 -25.39 -13.43 14.97
CA ALA A 36 -24.45 -12.30 14.85
C ALA A 36 -23.68 -12.31 13.52
N PHE A 37 -23.56 -13.49 12.90
CA PHE A 37 -22.77 -13.71 11.69
C PHE A 37 -23.62 -14.09 10.48
N GLU A 38 -24.85 -14.57 10.67
CA GLU A 38 -25.84 -14.87 9.62
C GLU A 38 -26.65 -13.65 9.18
N GLY A 39 -26.46 -12.47 9.80
CA GLY A 39 -27.26 -11.26 9.64
C GLY A 39 -27.11 -10.55 8.29
N GLY A 40 -27.41 -11.24 7.22
CA GLY A 40 -27.79 -10.65 5.95
C GLY A 40 -29.30 -10.30 5.84
N HIS A 41 -30.11 -10.45 6.91
CA HIS A 41 -31.55 -10.19 6.83
C HIS A 41 -32.09 -9.68 8.16
N GLY A 42 -32.33 -8.36 8.25
CA GLY A 42 -33.15 -7.83 9.34
C GLY A 42 -32.91 -6.38 9.75
N GLY A 43 -32.80 -5.44 8.83
CA GLY A 43 -33.03 -4.01 9.07
C GLY A 43 -34.18 -3.52 8.19
N PRO A 44 -35.05 -2.57 8.63
CA PRO A 44 -36.22 -2.16 7.86
C PRO A 44 -35.82 -1.31 6.67
N GLN A 45 -36.13 -1.81 5.49
CA GLN A 45 -36.10 -1.18 4.15
C GLN A 45 -34.93 -1.58 3.23
N GLY A 46 -35.21 -2.61 2.48
CA GLY A 46 -35.22 -2.62 1.02
C GLY A 46 -33.90 -2.38 0.30
N PHE A 47 -33.13 -3.43 0.01
CA PHE A 47 -32.41 -3.42 -1.24
C PHE A 47 -32.55 -4.75 -1.97
N ASN A 48 -32.96 -4.61 -3.19
CA ASN A 48 -33.46 -5.52 -4.18
C ASN A 48 -32.45 -6.60 -4.62
N ARG A 49 -32.94 -7.77 -4.69
CA ARG A 49 -32.67 -9.00 -5.41
C ARG A 49 -31.79 -8.86 -6.66
N GLY A 50 -30.69 -9.60 -6.70
CA GLY A 50 -29.87 -9.83 -7.90
C GLY A 50 -28.91 -11.01 -7.73
N SER A 51 -29.39 -12.16 -8.10
CA SER A 51 -28.75 -13.39 -8.61
C SER A 51 -27.22 -13.38 -8.85
N GLY A 52 -26.52 -14.38 -8.31
CA GLY A 52 -25.24 -14.84 -8.85
C GLY A 52 -24.31 -15.35 -7.76
N GLY A 53 -24.15 -16.69 -7.65
CA GLY A 53 -23.22 -17.33 -6.74
C GLY A 53 -21.78 -16.99 -7.08
N GLY A 54 -20.99 -16.68 -6.08
CA GLY A 54 -19.56 -16.45 -6.19
C GLY A 54 -19.02 -15.72 -4.97
N ASP A 55 -18.19 -16.42 -4.23
CA ASP A 55 -17.23 -15.90 -3.26
C ASP A 55 -17.79 -15.15 -2.03
N PHE A 56 -18.41 -15.92 -1.15
CA PHE A 56 -18.97 -15.44 0.12
C PHE A 56 -17.90 -14.93 1.10
N SER A 57 -16.66 -15.35 0.95
CA SER A 57 -15.54 -15.02 1.83
C SER A 57 -15.02 -13.58 1.65
N SER A 58 -14.97 -13.10 0.42
CA SER A 58 -14.49 -11.73 0.13
C SER A 58 -15.52 -10.65 0.45
N ALA A 59 -16.80 -10.93 0.17
CA ALA A 59 -17.89 -10.01 0.49
C ALA A 59 -18.08 -9.80 2.01
N PHE A 60 -17.71 -10.80 2.83
CA PHE A 60 -17.82 -10.71 4.28
C PHE A 60 -16.69 -9.90 4.91
N SER A 61 -15.47 -10.00 4.35
CA SER A 61 -14.32 -9.21 4.78
C SER A 61 -14.53 -7.73 4.51
N ASP A 62 -15.02 -7.38 3.33
CA ASP A 62 -15.23 -5.99 2.92
C ASP A 62 -16.36 -5.29 3.69
N VAL A 63 -17.46 -6.00 3.96
CA VAL A 63 -18.60 -5.46 4.75
C VAL A 63 -18.23 -5.32 6.23
N PHE A 64 -17.39 -6.21 6.74
CA PHE A 64 -16.97 -6.17 8.15
C PHE A 64 -15.92 -5.08 8.37
N GLU A 65 -15.02 -4.86 7.43
CA GLU A 65 -14.03 -3.79 7.48
C GLU A 65 -14.68 -2.40 7.35
N ASP A 66 -15.69 -2.27 6.51
CA ASP A 66 -16.48 -1.03 6.36
C ASP A 66 -17.36 -0.73 7.58
N LEU A 67 -18.02 -1.74 8.15
CA LEU A 67 -18.95 -1.52 9.26
C LEU A 67 -18.24 -1.36 10.62
N PHE A 68 -17.16 -2.12 10.84
CA PHE A 68 -16.40 -2.06 12.09
C PHE A 68 -15.30 -1.00 12.07
N GLY A 69 -14.72 -0.72 10.90
CA GLY A 69 -13.78 0.39 10.71
C GLY A 69 -14.42 1.73 10.99
N ASP A 70 -15.68 1.91 10.66
CA ASP A 70 -16.43 3.16 10.87
C ASP A 70 -16.95 3.31 12.30
N PHE A 71 -17.25 2.20 13.00
CA PHE A 71 -17.80 2.20 14.36
C PHE A 71 -16.71 2.31 15.45
N MET A 72 -15.52 1.73 15.26
CA MET A 72 -14.43 1.74 16.24
C MET A 72 -13.33 2.76 15.91
N GLY A 73 -13.25 3.21 14.67
CA GLY A 73 -12.38 4.29 14.19
C GLY A 73 -13.10 5.63 14.25
N GLY A 74 -13.49 6.11 15.43
CA GLY A 74 -14.13 7.41 15.60
C GLY A 74 -13.49 8.47 14.72
N GLY A 75 -14.25 8.99 13.76
CA GLY A 75 -14.16 10.27 13.06
C GLY A 75 -12.80 10.97 12.99
N ARG A 76 -11.74 10.31 12.51
CA ARG A 76 -10.55 11.02 12.06
C ARG A 76 -10.69 11.26 10.57
N GLY A 77 -11.19 12.48 10.30
CA GLY A 77 -11.24 13.05 8.96
C GLY A 77 -10.02 12.65 8.15
N GLY A 78 -10.24 12.24 6.92
CA GLY A 78 -9.24 11.69 6.00
C GLY A 78 -7.97 12.50 5.90
N GLN A 79 -7.10 12.34 6.87
CA GLN A 79 -5.72 12.77 6.76
C GLN A 79 -5.14 11.89 5.66
N GLN A 80 -4.96 12.45 4.48
CA GLN A 80 -4.31 11.76 3.37
C GLN A 80 -2.99 11.18 3.90
N ARG A 81 -3.00 9.86 4.17
CA ARG A 81 -1.85 9.14 4.67
C ARG A 81 -0.67 9.45 3.77
N ALA A 82 0.46 9.77 4.37
CA ALA A 82 1.71 9.94 3.68
C ALA A 82 1.92 8.74 2.74
N ALA A 83 1.95 9.00 1.43
CA ALA A 83 2.04 7.92 0.45
C ALA A 83 3.45 7.32 0.47
N ARG A 84 3.52 5.99 0.51
CA ARG A 84 4.77 5.25 0.39
C ARG A 84 5.44 5.58 -0.95
N GLY A 85 6.77 5.64 -0.95
CA GLY A 85 7.57 5.80 -2.15
C GLY A 85 7.46 4.59 -3.08
N SER A 86 7.79 4.80 -4.34
CA SER A 86 7.81 3.74 -5.35
C SER A 86 8.95 2.77 -5.10
N ASP A 87 8.70 1.50 -5.38
CA ASP A 87 9.76 0.51 -5.40
C ASP A 87 10.61 0.69 -6.68
N LEU A 88 11.91 0.47 -6.56
CA LEU A 88 12.86 0.58 -7.66
C LEU A 88 13.32 -0.82 -8.09
N ARG A 89 13.62 -0.95 -9.37
CA ARG A 89 14.18 -2.15 -9.97
C ARG A 89 15.57 -1.86 -10.51
N TYR A 90 16.52 -2.74 -10.19
CA TYR A 90 17.88 -2.69 -10.71
C TYR A 90 18.30 -4.06 -11.25
N ASN A 91 18.79 -4.13 -12.48
CA ASN A 91 19.31 -5.37 -13.05
C ASN A 91 20.82 -5.40 -12.89
N LEU A 92 21.33 -6.39 -12.17
CA LEU A 92 22.73 -6.54 -11.85
C LEU A 92 23.32 -7.74 -12.60
N LYS A 93 24.27 -7.46 -13.50
CA LYS A 93 25.01 -8.49 -14.20
C LYS A 93 26.25 -8.90 -13.41
N ILE A 94 26.40 -10.21 -13.19
CA ILE A 94 27.52 -10.81 -12.49
C ILE A 94 28.12 -11.94 -13.34
N SER A 95 29.38 -12.34 -13.05
CA SER A 95 29.97 -13.50 -13.68
C SER A 95 29.56 -14.80 -12.97
N LEU A 96 29.79 -15.95 -13.58
CA LEU A 96 29.51 -17.27 -13.00
C LEU A 96 30.32 -17.50 -11.71
N GLU A 97 31.58 -17.05 -11.68
CA GLU A 97 32.47 -17.17 -10.51
C GLU A 97 31.99 -16.29 -9.35
N GLU A 98 31.49 -15.08 -9.67
CA GLU A 98 30.89 -14.17 -8.69
C GLU A 98 29.59 -14.77 -8.13
N ALA A 99 28.80 -15.45 -8.97
CA ALA A 99 27.59 -16.14 -8.56
C ALA A 99 27.87 -17.33 -7.66
N PHE A 100 28.93 -18.11 -7.98
CA PHE A 100 29.33 -19.28 -7.20
C PHE A 100 29.92 -18.90 -5.84
N SER A 101 30.86 -17.94 -5.81
CA SER A 101 31.56 -17.56 -4.57
C SER A 101 30.78 -16.60 -3.68
N GLY A 102 29.81 -15.90 -4.24
CA GLY A 102 29.19 -14.74 -3.61
C GLY A 102 30.11 -13.54 -3.65
N LYS A 103 29.55 -12.34 -3.61
CA LYS A 103 30.33 -11.10 -3.65
C LYS A 103 29.57 -9.93 -3.05
N GLN A 104 30.30 -9.05 -2.40
CA GLN A 104 29.80 -7.73 -2.05
C GLN A 104 30.13 -6.77 -3.21
N LYS A 105 29.12 -6.09 -3.74
CA LYS A 105 29.25 -5.17 -4.89
C LYS A 105 28.59 -3.84 -4.59
N ALA A 106 29.30 -2.74 -4.89
CA ALA A 106 28.70 -1.42 -4.86
C ALA A 106 27.96 -1.16 -6.18
N ILE A 107 26.73 -0.70 -6.06
CA ILE A 107 25.89 -0.30 -7.19
C ILE A 107 25.51 1.18 -7.03
N SER A 108 25.38 1.88 -8.15
CA SER A 108 24.88 3.25 -8.18
C SER A 108 23.45 3.26 -8.66
N VAL A 109 22.55 3.85 -7.85
CA VAL A 109 21.12 3.90 -8.12
C VAL A 109 20.65 5.35 -8.02
N GLN A 110 19.92 5.78 -9.04
CA GLN A 110 19.22 7.05 -8.98
C GLN A 110 17.88 6.86 -8.27
N SER A 111 17.69 7.52 -7.15
CA SER A 111 16.46 7.49 -6.38
C SER A 111 16.03 8.87 -5.92
N SER A 112 14.73 9.05 -5.73
CA SER A 112 14.19 10.24 -5.08
C SER A 112 14.45 10.12 -3.58
N VAL A 113 15.17 11.10 -3.00
CA VAL A 113 15.40 11.17 -1.56
C VAL A 113 14.60 12.32 -0.95
N ALA A 114 14.24 12.21 0.30
CA ALA A 114 13.59 13.31 1.01
C ALA A 114 14.45 14.56 0.98
N CYS A 115 13.85 15.71 0.71
CA CYS A 115 14.58 16.97 0.69
C CYS A 115 15.06 17.32 2.10
N GLU A 116 16.34 17.41 2.31
CA GLU A 116 16.96 17.70 3.61
C GLU A 116 16.52 19.07 4.16
N THR A 117 16.34 20.07 3.28
CA THR A 117 15.96 21.42 3.67
C THR A 117 14.57 21.52 4.27
N CYS A 118 13.59 20.80 3.71
CA CYS A 118 12.20 20.81 4.19
C CYS A 118 11.77 19.50 4.84
N ARG A 119 12.64 18.52 4.99
CA ARG A 119 12.39 17.21 5.59
C ARG A 119 11.16 16.48 5.00
N GLY A 120 10.98 16.66 3.68
CA GLY A 120 9.89 15.99 2.95
C GLY A 120 8.56 16.78 2.90
N THR A 121 8.38 17.87 3.64
CA THR A 121 7.13 18.64 3.66
C THR A 121 6.87 19.40 2.34
N GLY A 122 7.92 19.79 1.64
CA GLY A 122 7.84 20.66 0.46
C GLY A 122 7.70 22.16 0.77
N ALA A 123 7.48 22.52 2.04
CA ALA A 123 7.35 23.91 2.47
C ALA A 123 8.68 24.49 2.96
N GLU A 124 8.87 25.80 2.82
CA GLU A 124 10.07 26.51 3.30
C GLU A 124 10.18 26.36 4.82
N GLY A 125 11.40 26.09 5.30
CA GLY A 125 11.67 25.89 6.72
C GLY A 125 11.06 24.63 7.35
N GLY A 126 10.51 23.70 6.54
CA GLY A 126 9.88 22.48 7.04
C GLY A 126 8.48 22.70 7.62
N ALA A 127 7.85 23.84 7.33
CA ALA A 127 6.48 24.12 7.75
C ALA A 127 5.50 23.04 7.27
N GLU A 128 4.46 22.79 8.04
CA GLU A 128 3.40 21.87 7.61
C GLU A 128 2.52 22.50 6.52
N PRO A 129 2.18 21.74 5.46
CA PRO A 129 1.23 22.20 4.47
C PRO A 129 -0.14 22.44 5.10
N SER A 130 -0.83 23.51 4.70
CA SER A 130 -2.18 23.83 5.16
C SER A 130 -3.25 23.05 4.37
N ASN A 131 -4.38 22.73 5.00
CA ASN A 131 -5.49 22.13 4.30
C ASN A 131 -6.03 23.06 3.22
N CYS A 132 -6.35 22.50 2.06
CA CYS A 132 -6.93 23.27 0.97
C CYS A 132 -8.32 23.80 1.36
N PRO A 133 -8.57 25.12 1.35
CA PRO A 133 -9.85 25.69 1.76
C PRO A 133 -11.01 25.28 0.82
N THR A 134 -10.73 25.03 -0.45
CA THR A 134 -11.74 24.66 -1.45
C THR A 134 -12.31 23.26 -1.24
N CYS A 135 -11.50 22.29 -0.80
CA CYS A 135 -11.93 20.92 -0.60
C CYS A 135 -11.78 20.44 0.85
N SER A 136 -11.41 21.34 1.76
CA SER A 136 -11.23 21.02 3.20
C SER A 136 -10.33 19.79 3.44
N GLY A 137 -9.30 19.63 2.62
CA GLY A 137 -8.35 18.50 2.73
C GLY A 137 -8.71 17.27 1.89
N MET A 138 -9.92 17.17 1.33
CA MET A 138 -10.37 15.96 0.60
C MET A 138 -9.72 15.77 -0.77
N GLY A 139 -9.11 16.78 -1.37
CA GLY A 139 -8.50 16.70 -2.71
C GLY A 139 -9.52 16.65 -3.86
N LYS A 140 -10.79 16.47 -3.56
CA LYS A 140 -11.89 16.38 -4.53
C LYS A 140 -12.99 17.37 -4.17
N VAL A 141 -13.71 17.84 -5.16
CA VAL A 141 -14.90 18.66 -4.99
C VAL A 141 -16.10 17.98 -5.63
N ARG A 142 -17.24 18.06 -4.99
CA ARG A 142 -18.50 17.53 -5.52
C ARG A 142 -19.24 18.64 -6.23
N ALA A 143 -19.55 18.42 -7.49
CA ALA A 143 -20.39 19.30 -8.30
C ALA A 143 -21.71 18.58 -8.61
N GLN A 144 -22.83 19.22 -8.30
CA GLN A 144 -24.14 18.69 -8.62
C GLN A 144 -24.52 19.15 -10.05
N GLN A 145 -24.73 18.20 -10.94
CA GLN A 145 -25.23 18.43 -12.28
C GLN A 145 -26.60 17.76 -12.42
N GLY A 146 -27.67 18.53 -12.22
CA GLY A 146 -29.02 17.99 -12.18
C GLY A 146 -29.21 17.00 -11.04
N PHE A 147 -29.59 15.76 -11.36
CA PHE A 147 -29.81 14.68 -10.39
C PHE A 147 -28.54 13.88 -10.06
N PHE A 148 -27.40 14.18 -10.70
CA PHE A 148 -26.15 13.44 -10.51
C PHE A 148 -25.15 14.28 -9.74
N THR A 149 -24.49 13.67 -8.76
CA THR A 149 -23.32 14.25 -8.07
C THR A 149 -22.06 13.74 -8.76
N VAL A 150 -21.29 14.63 -9.36
CA VAL A 150 -20.01 14.30 -10.01
C VAL A 150 -18.88 14.74 -9.11
N GLU A 151 -17.98 13.83 -8.79
CA GLU A 151 -16.73 14.15 -8.11
C GLU A 151 -15.68 14.59 -9.14
N ARG A 152 -15.05 15.72 -8.87
CA ARG A 152 -13.94 16.24 -9.67
C ARG A 152 -12.71 16.49 -8.80
N THR A 153 -11.54 16.35 -9.38
CA THR A 153 -10.29 16.75 -8.74
C THR A 153 -10.37 18.24 -8.37
N CYS A 154 -10.01 18.56 -7.13
CA CYS A 154 -10.03 19.96 -6.67
C CYS A 154 -9.07 20.80 -7.53
N PRO A 155 -9.53 21.86 -8.19
CA PRO A 155 -8.70 22.67 -9.08
C PRO A 155 -7.63 23.45 -8.30
N THR A 156 -7.90 23.84 -7.07
CA THR A 156 -7.00 24.64 -6.24
C THR A 156 -5.76 23.86 -5.78
N CYS A 157 -5.95 22.63 -5.33
CA CYS A 157 -4.85 21.80 -4.84
C CYS A 157 -4.45 20.66 -5.81
N SER A 158 -5.10 20.58 -6.98
CA SER A 158 -4.85 19.54 -7.98
C SER A 158 -4.86 18.11 -7.40
N GLY A 159 -5.83 17.84 -6.52
CA GLY A 159 -6.01 16.54 -5.88
C GLY A 159 -5.17 16.32 -4.61
N ARG A 160 -4.28 17.24 -4.28
CA ARG A 160 -3.37 17.09 -3.13
C ARG A 160 -4.04 17.25 -1.77
N GLY A 161 -5.21 17.82 -1.68
CA GLY A 161 -5.91 18.14 -0.42
C GLY A 161 -5.24 19.24 0.41
N GLN A 162 -3.99 19.57 0.15
CA GLN A 162 -3.18 20.53 0.89
C GLN A 162 -2.55 21.55 -0.03
N ILE A 163 -2.26 22.72 0.50
CA ILE A 163 -1.61 23.85 -0.18
C ILE A 163 -0.31 24.19 0.55
N ILE A 164 0.73 24.45 -0.23
CA ILE A 164 2.00 24.95 0.27
C ILE A 164 2.09 26.43 -0.12
N ASN A 165 1.94 27.32 0.85
CA ASN A 165 1.97 28.76 0.62
C ASN A 165 3.38 29.22 0.21
N ASN A 166 4.40 28.70 0.91
CA ASN A 166 5.80 29.01 0.65
C ASN A 166 6.55 27.74 0.23
N PRO A 167 6.68 27.46 -1.07
CA PRO A 167 7.36 26.25 -1.52
C PRO A 167 8.85 26.31 -1.20
N CYS A 168 9.39 25.20 -0.75
CA CYS A 168 10.81 25.06 -0.48
C CYS A 168 11.61 25.30 -1.76
N LYS A 169 12.50 26.28 -1.75
CA LYS A 169 13.35 26.66 -2.89
C LYS A 169 14.24 25.52 -3.38
N SER A 170 14.62 24.64 -2.46
CA SER A 170 15.55 23.53 -2.70
C SER A 170 14.94 22.40 -3.51
N CYS A 171 13.63 22.14 -3.39
CA CYS A 171 12.90 21.08 -4.10
C CYS A 171 11.66 21.59 -4.87
N ALA A 172 11.49 22.91 -4.98
CA ALA A 172 10.35 23.55 -5.66
C ALA A 172 8.97 23.02 -5.19
N GLY A 173 8.84 22.74 -3.89
CA GLY A 173 7.59 22.21 -3.31
C GLY A 173 7.38 20.71 -3.45
N ALA A 174 8.29 19.98 -4.11
CA ALA A 174 8.14 18.54 -4.31
C ALA A 174 8.37 17.71 -3.03
N GLY A 175 9.09 18.26 -2.05
CA GLY A 175 9.46 17.54 -0.81
C GLY A 175 10.57 16.52 -0.99
N ARG A 176 11.00 16.24 -2.23
CA ARG A 176 12.01 15.24 -2.57
C ARG A 176 12.90 15.72 -3.71
N LYS A 177 14.09 15.14 -3.83
CA LYS A 177 15.07 15.42 -4.88
C LYS A 177 15.62 14.13 -5.46
N GLN A 178 15.96 14.15 -6.73
CA GLN A 178 16.71 13.06 -7.35
C GLN A 178 18.16 13.11 -6.86
N LYS A 179 18.68 11.99 -6.39
CA LYS A 179 20.06 11.84 -5.94
C LYS A 179 20.58 10.46 -6.37
N GLU A 180 21.81 10.46 -6.85
CA GLU A 180 22.53 9.23 -7.09
C GLU A 180 23.11 8.74 -5.75
N ARG A 181 22.84 7.48 -5.41
CA ARG A 181 23.26 6.85 -4.17
C ARG A 181 24.07 5.60 -4.48
N SER A 182 25.20 5.46 -3.81
CA SER A 182 26.00 4.23 -3.86
C SER A 182 25.55 3.31 -2.73
N LEU A 183 25.09 2.11 -3.08
CA LEU A 183 24.61 1.10 -2.15
C LEU A 183 25.49 -0.15 -2.24
N SER A 184 25.84 -0.70 -1.10
CA SER A 184 26.58 -1.97 -1.03
C SER A 184 25.62 -3.13 -0.95
N VAL A 185 25.67 -4.03 -1.92
CA VAL A 185 24.81 -5.21 -2.04
C VAL A 185 25.63 -6.45 -1.75
N ASN A 186 25.15 -7.25 -0.81
CA ASN A 186 25.72 -8.56 -0.54
C ASN A 186 25.00 -9.64 -1.37
N ILE A 187 25.73 -10.23 -2.30
CA ILE A 187 25.25 -11.32 -3.16
C ILE A 187 25.66 -12.63 -2.49
N PRO A 188 24.72 -13.47 -2.04
CA PRO A 188 25.07 -14.76 -1.45
C PRO A 188 25.68 -15.71 -2.50
N ALA A 189 26.42 -16.71 -2.05
CA ALA A 189 26.94 -17.75 -2.92
C ALA A 189 25.81 -18.64 -3.45
N GLY A 190 25.95 -19.13 -4.68
CA GLY A 190 24.99 -20.04 -5.30
C GLY A 190 23.75 -19.35 -5.88
N VAL A 191 23.84 -18.06 -6.22
CA VAL A 191 22.72 -17.35 -6.87
C VAL A 191 22.62 -17.71 -8.34
N GLU A 192 21.39 -17.78 -8.85
CA GLU A 192 21.06 -18.07 -10.24
C GLU A 192 20.49 -16.84 -10.93
N THR A 193 20.47 -16.86 -12.27
CA THR A 193 19.78 -15.87 -13.07
C THR A 193 18.29 -15.82 -12.69
N GLY A 194 17.78 -14.61 -12.45
CA GLY A 194 16.41 -14.39 -11.98
C GLY A 194 16.26 -14.30 -10.45
N THR A 195 17.33 -14.60 -9.70
CA THR A 195 17.33 -14.37 -8.25
C THR A 195 17.06 -12.91 -7.93
N ARG A 196 16.20 -12.65 -6.95
CA ARG A 196 15.79 -11.30 -6.53
C ARG A 196 16.29 -11.02 -5.12
N ILE A 197 17.03 -9.93 -4.97
CA ILE A 197 17.50 -9.42 -3.68
C ILE A 197 16.69 -8.15 -3.37
N ARG A 198 16.04 -8.10 -2.22
CA ARG A 198 15.31 -6.92 -1.75
C ARG A 198 16.14 -6.16 -0.74
N LEU A 199 16.32 -4.87 -0.99
CA LEU A 199 16.85 -3.92 -0.03
C LEU A 199 15.71 -3.04 0.46
N ALA A 200 15.27 -3.29 1.69
CA ALA A 200 14.14 -2.60 2.28
C ALA A 200 14.45 -1.11 2.52
N GLY A 201 13.54 -0.23 2.11
CA GLY A 201 13.68 1.21 2.30
C GLY A 201 14.66 1.92 1.35
N GLU A 202 15.26 1.21 0.38
CA GLU A 202 16.22 1.76 -0.57
C GLU A 202 15.59 2.18 -1.92
N GLY A 203 14.27 2.17 -2.00
CA GLY A 203 13.50 2.72 -3.13
C GLY A 203 13.37 4.25 -3.09
N ASP A 204 12.40 4.77 -3.80
CA ASP A 204 12.09 6.20 -3.79
C ASP A 204 11.53 6.65 -2.44
N ALA A 205 11.86 7.85 -2.02
CA ALA A 205 11.25 8.48 -0.85
C ALA A 205 9.75 8.66 -1.04
N GLY A 206 9.00 8.39 0.01
CA GLY A 206 7.56 8.64 0.04
C GLY A 206 7.23 10.13 -0.07
N MET A 207 6.01 10.40 -0.44
CA MET A 207 5.52 11.77 -0.47
C MET A 207 5.13 12.23 0.94
N ARG A 208 5.38 13.50 1.25
CA ARG A 208 4.97 14.13 2.53
C ARG A 208 5.49 13.40 3.77
N GLY A 209 6.74 12.96 3.75
CA GLY A 209 7.31 12.21 4.86
C GLY A 209 6.85 10.77 4.96
N GLY A 210 6.18 10.23 3.92
CA GLY A 210 5.84 8.83 3.83
C GLY A 210 7.07 7.93 3.83
N PRO A 211 6.92 6.64 4.17
CA PRO A 211 8.01 5.69 4.15
C PRO A 211 8.55 5.51 2.72
N ALA A 212 9.83 5.23 2.61
CA ALA A 212 10.44 4.91 1.32
C ALA A 212 9.92 3.57 0.76
N GLY A 213 10.03 3.41 -0.55
CA GLY A 213 9.87 2.12 -1.21
C GLY A 213 11.05 1.21 -1.00
N ASP A 214 11.08 0.09 -1.67
CA ASP A 214 12.16 -0.90 -1.63
C ASP A 214 12.92 -0.92 -2.96
N LEU A 215 14.17 -1.37 -2.92
CA LEU A 215 14.94 -1.63 -4.13
C LEU A 215 15.00 -3.14 -4.36
N TYR A 216 14.54 -3.57 -5.53
CA TYR A 216 14.62 -4.95 -5.99
C TYR A 216 15.75 -5.10 -7.00
N ILE A 217 16.73 -5.90 -6.67
CA ILE A 217 17.87 -6.21 -7.52
C ILE A 217 17.61 -7.58 -8.16
N PHE A 218 17.61 -7.60 -9.48
CA PHE A 218 17.48 -8.81 -10.28
C PHE A 218 18.86 -9.22 -10.75
N ILE A 219 19.28 -10.42 -10.37
CA ILE A 219 20.55 -11.00 -10.77
C ILE A 219 20.44 -11.59 -12.17
N GLU A 220 21.38 -11.27 -13.02
CA GLU A 220 21.57 -11.85 -14.34
C GLU A 220 23.02 -12.38 -14.41
N VAL A 221 23.18 -13.70 -14.44
CA VAL A 221 24.49 -14.33 -14.60
C VAL A 221 24.85 -14.27 -16.07
N ARG A 222 26.04 -13.75 -16.38
CA ARG A 222 26.53 -13.67 -17.77
C ARG A 222 26.89 -15.06 -18.25
N ASP A 223 26.68 -15.30 -19.55
CA ASP A 223 27.13 -16.51 -20.21
C ASP A 223 28.63 -16.69 -20.04
N HIS A 224 29.05 -17.89 -19.71
CA HIS A 224 30.45 -18.20 -19.52
C HIS A 224 31.08 -18.67 -20.84
N PRO A 225 32.31 -18.21 -21.19
CA PRO A 225 32.93 -18.55 -22.50
C PRO A 225 33.21 -20.03 -22.70
N ILE A 226 33.24 -20.84 -21.63
CA ILE A 226 33.60 -22.28 -21.67
C ILE A 226 32.40 -23.17 -21.36
N PHE A 227 31.43 -22.69 -20.55
CA PHE A 227 30.28 -23.47 -20.12
C PHE A 227 29.00 -22.97 -20.78
N GLU A 228 28.19 -23.91 -21.29
CA GLU A 228 26.85 -23.71 -21.80
C GLU A 228 25.78 -23.88 -20.73
#